data_d91c97fcc86d270e72fe3a2a062b018c
#
_entry.id   d91c97fcc86d270e72fe3a2a062b018c
#
_cell.length_a   1.000
_cell.length_b   1.000
_cell.length_c   1.000
_cell.angle_alpha   90.00
_cell.angle_beta   90.00
_cell.angle_gamma   90.00
#
_symmetry.space_group_name_H-M   'P 1'
#
loop_
_entity.id
_entity.type
_entity.pdbx_description
1 polymer ?
#
loop_
_entity_poly.entity_id
_entity_poly.type
_entity_poly.pdbx_seq_one_letter_code
_entity_poly.pdbx_strand_id
1 'polypeptide(L)'
;MLPKTEAPGTGGPSGQRLRWWTELPLIVLVYAAYSAGRLVVRGDVAAAVDHGIGILKAEQFLRLNAESPLNRLFTSQAWIGVPADFWYASLHYLVTPAVLVWLFRSRAVHYRAARAWLMISTMIGLVGFTLLPTCPPRLLDASHGFVDTMAQYSGYGWWGGEASAPRGLGGMTNQYAAMPSLHVGWALWCGVMLWRHGRTPLARVAGVAYPLITTIVVMGTANHYFLDAVAGAAVMGVGLLLVRPVRRLSDPVMATLRARFIGSDGVPSATESSIVGAGCQTSVGERLPRQRKQSVDLGAEPSAGPAEAEDGAPAAAR
;
A
#
# COMPACT_ATOMS: atom_id res chain seq x y z
N MET A 1 7.11 -51.15 -25.03
CA MET A 1 7.77 -50.40 -23.95
C MET A 1 8.29 -49.10 -24.55
N LEU A 2 7.59 -48.01 -24.30
CA LEU A 2 7.98 -46.65 -24.75
C LEU A 2 8.78 -45.99 -23.65
N PRO A 3 9.85 -45.23 -23.93
CA PRO A 3 10.62 -44.51 -22.93
C PRO A 3 9.81 -43.35 -22.37
N LYS A 4 9.77 -43.24 -21.02
CA LYS A 4 9.21 -42.04 -20.32
C LYS A 4 10.08 -40.84 -20.63
N THR A 5 9.52 -39.91 -21.38
CA THR A 5 10.07 -38.57 -21.55
C THR A 5 9.93 -37.83 -20.22
N GLU A 6 11.00 -37.54 -19.54
CA GLU A 6 11.04 -36.63 -18.42
C GLU A 6 10.68 -35.24 -18.93
N ALA A 7 9.62 -34.68 -18.37
CA ALA A 7 9.22 -33.30 -18.65
C ALA A 7 10.30 -32.33 -18.12
N PRO A 8 10.70 -31.31 -18.90
CA PRO A 8 11.66 -30.34 -18.41
C PRO A 8 11.04 -29.59 -17.22
N GLY A 9 11.77 -29.57 -16.12
CA GLY A 9 11.39 -28.85 -14.91
C GLY A 9 11.07 -27.38 -15.23
N THR A 10 9.82 -27.00 -15.03
CA THR A 10 9.39 -25.61 -15.07
C THR A 10 10.06 -24.87 -13.91
N GLY A 11 11.24 -24.33 -14.15
CA GLY A 11 11.85 -23.31 -13.29
C GLY A 11 10.92 -22.12 -13.24
N GLY A 12 10.02 -22.08 -12.25
CA GLY A 12 9.20 -20.92 -11.96
C GLY A 12 10.12 -19.71 -11.74
N PRO A 13 9.71 -18.49 -12.14
CA PRO A 13 10.53 -17.30 -12.02
C PRO A 13 11.01 -17.20 -10.56
N SER A 14 12.32 -17.31 -10.37
CA SER A 14 12.99 -17.17 -9.07
C SER A 14 12.51 -15.87 -8.45
N GLY A 15 11.69 -15.99 -7.39
CA GLY A 15 11.16 -14.84 -6.67
C GLY A 15 12.31 -13.99 -6.17
N GLN A 16 12.61 -12.90 -6.88
CA GLN A 16 13.62 -11.93 -6.48
C GLN A 16 13.30 -11.48 -5.05
N ARG A 17 14.14 -11.88 -4.09
CA ARG A 17 14.00 -11.45 -2.70
C ARG A 17 13.98 -9.92 -2.68
N LEU A 18 12.93 -9.35 -2.11
CA LEU A 18 12.83 -7.91 -1.90
C LEU A 18 13.92 -7.51 -0.90
N ARG A 19 14.77 -6.56 -1.28
CA ARG A 19 15.83 -6.01 -0.43
C ARG A 19 15.36 -4.64 0.05
N TRP A 20 15.13 -4.49 1.35
CA TRP A 20 14.57 -3.25 1.92
C TRP A 20 15.44 -2.01 1.64
N TRP A 21 16.78 -2.17 1.60
CA TRP A 21 17.69 -1.06 1.29
C TRP A 21 17.60 -0.56 -0.16
N THR A 22 17.02 -1.32 -1.09
CA THR A 22 16.76 -0.83 -2.46
C THR A 22 15.41 -0.13 -2.57
N GLU A 23 14.51 -0.35 -1.61
CA GLU A 23 13.20 0.26 -1.56
C GLU A 23 13.21 1.63 -0.90
N LEU A 24 14.02 1.80 0.17
CA LEU A 24 14.12 3.05 0.91
C LEU A 24 14.53 4.25 0.04
N PRO A 25 15.60 4.18 -0.80
CA PRO A 25 15.97 5.32 -1.64
C PRO A 25 14.86 5.77 -2.57
N LEU A 26 14.10 4.81 -3.13
CA LEU A 26 12.98 5.13 -4.01
C LEU A 26 11.85 5.83 -3.26
N ILE A 27 11.49 5.34 -2.07
CA ILE A 27 10.45 5.94 -1.22
C ILE A 27 10.87 7.35 -0.81
N VAL A 28 12.13 7.51 -0.35
CA VAL A 28 12.69 8.82 0.03
C VAL A 28 12.70 9.78 -1.16
N LEU A 29 13.12 9.33 -2.35
CA LEU A 29 13.13 10.16 -3.56
C LEU A 29 11.73 10.63 -3.94
N VAL A 30 10.74 9.74 -3.93
CA VAL A 30 9.34 10.09 -4.23
C VAL A 30 8.79 11.04 -3.18
N TYR A 31 9.09 10.81 -1.90
CA TYR A 31 8.66 11.70 -0.82
C TYR A 31 9.36 13.07 -0.90
N ALA A 32 10.64 13.12 -1.23
CA ALA A 32 11.37 14.37 -1.43
C ALA A 32 10.82 15.14 -2.64
N ALA A 33 10.57 14.47 -3.76
CA ALA A 33 9.93 15.08 -4.93
C ALA A 33 8.54 15.63 -4.62
N TYR A 34 7.73 14.87 -3.87
CA TYR A 34 6.43 15.31 -3.39
C TYR A 34 6.55 16.55 -2.49
N SER A 35 7.47 16.54 -1.52
CA SER A 35 7.67 17.65 -0.59
C SER A 35 8.19 18.90 -1.32
N ALA A 36 9.16 18.73 -2.22
CA ALA A 36 9.69 19.82 -3.04
C ALA A 36 8.60 20.42 -3.95
N GLY A 37 7.80 19.57 -4.61
CA GLY A 37 6.69 20.01 -5.44
C GLY A 37 5.67 20.84 -4.65
N ARG A 38 5.32 20.43 -3.44
CA ARG A 38 4.44 21.20 -2.56
C ARG A 38 4.98 22.60 -2.19
N LEU A 39 6.31 22.73 -2.07
CA LEU A 39 6.94 24.02 -1.74
C LEU A 39 7.02 24.95 -2.95
N VAL A 40 7.26 24.40 -4.14
CA VAL A 40 7.35 25.18 -5.39
C VAL A 40 5.98 25.73 -5.80
N VAL A 41 4.93 24.96 -5.55
CA VAL A 41 3.55 25.33 -5.92
C VAL A 41 2.89 26.16 -4.79
N ARG A 42 3.50 27.27 -4.45
CA ARG A 42 2.82 28.35 -3.72
C ARG A 42 2.09 29.21 -4.75
N GLY A 43 0.97 28.71 -5.27
CA GLY A 43 0.23 29.35 -6.33
C GLY A 43 -0.33 30.73 -5.95
N ASP A 44 -0.89 31.42 -6.91
CA ASP A 44 -1.69 32.64 -6.70
C ASP A 44 -2.82 32.32 -5.71
N VAL A 45 -2.76 32.97 -4.54
CA VAL A 45 -3.76 32.79 -3.48
C VAL A 45 -5.15 33.14 -3.97
N ALA A 46 -5.28 34.21 -4.80
CA ALA A 46 -6.55 34.62 -5.36
C ALA A 46 -7.14 33.52 -6.24
N ALA A 47 -6.35 32.95 -7.15
CA ALA A 47 -6.79 31.84 -7.99
C ALA A 47 -7.19 30.62 -7.15
N ALA A 48 -6.44 30.31 -6.08
CA ALA A 48 -6.78 29.20 -5.20
C ALA A 48 -8.11 29.41 -4.46
N VAL A 49 -8.39 30.64 -4.02
CA VAL A 49 -9.68 31.00 -3.40
C VAL A 49 -10.81 30.90 -4.40
N ASP A 50 -10.63 31.39 -5.62
CA ASP A 50 -11.64 31.32 -6.69
C ASP A 50 -11.98 29.86 -7.03
N HIS A 51 -10.96 28.99 -7.12
CA HIS A 51 -11.18 27.55 -7.31
C HIS A 51 -11.96 26.94 -6.15
N GLY A 52 -11.59 27.24 -4.89
CA GLY A 52 -12.31 26.75 -3.71
C GLY A 52 -13.78 27.17 -3.70
N ILE A 53 -14.05 28.46 -3.99
CA ILE A 53 -15.43 29.00 -4.10
C ILE A 53 -16.16 28.31 -5.26
N GLY A 54 -15.50 28.08 -6.39
CA GLY A 54 -16.06 27.37 -7.54
C GLY A 54 -16.52 25.95 -7.17
N ILE A 55 -15.68 25.20 -6.42
CA ILE A 55 -16.02 23.86 -5.93
C ILE A 55 -17.22 23.94 -4.97
N LEU A 56 -17.20 24.85 -4.00
CA LEU A 56 -18.29 25.02 -3.05
C LEU A 56 -19.63 25.32 -3.75
N LYS A 57 -19.63 26.20 -4.77
CA LYS A 57 -20.81 26.47 -5.60
C LYS A 57 -21.29 25.24 -6.35
N ALA A 58 -20.37 24.47 -6.93
CA ALA A 58 -20.71 23.23 -7.63
C ALA A 58 -21.35 22.21 -6.68
N GLU A 59 -20.81 22.03 -5.48
CA GLU A 59 -21.39 21.14 -4.46
C GLU A 59 -22.76 21.60 -3.98
N GLN A 60 -22.94 22.89 -3.77
CA GLN A 60 -24.24 23.47 -3.43
C GLN A 60 -25.26 23.22 -4.53
N PHE A 61 -24.91 23.44 -5.79
CA PHE A 61 -25.77 23.16 -6.94
C PHE A 61 -26.16 21.69 -7.02
N LEU A 62 -25.20 20.78 -6.77
CA LEU A 62 -25.42 19.34 -6.76
C LEU A 62 -26.02 18.81 -5.45
N ARG A 63 -26.22 19.67 -4.45
CA ARG A 63 -26.68 19.31 -3.09
C ARG A 63 -25.75 18.31 -2.39
N LEU A 64 -24.44 18.43 -2.61
CA LEU A 64 -23.42 17.53 -2.07
C LEU A 64 -22.60 18.16 -0.93
N ASN A 65 -22.94 19.35 -0.46
CA ASN A 65 -22.21 20.14 0.55
C ASN A 65 -22.33 19.53 1.97
N ALA A 66 -21.83 18.32 2.13
CA ALA A 66 -21.83 17.60 3.41
C ALA A 66 -20.82 18.16 4.43
N GLU A 67 -19.80 18.88 3.97
CA GLU A 67 -18.74 19.45 4.81
C GLU A 67 -19.26 20.51 5.78
N SER A 68 -20.24 21.33 5.39
CA SER A 68 -20.78 22.40 6.26
C SER A 68 -21.48 21.84 7.53
N PRO A 69 -22.43 20.89 7.46
CA PRO A 69 -23.02 20.31 8.66
C PRO A 69 -22.02 19.47 9.48
N LEU A 70 -21.06 18.79 8.84
CA LEU A 70 -20.01 18.06 9.53
C LEU A 70 -19.07 18.98 10.30
N ASN A 71 -18.65 20.09 9.68
CA ASN A 71 -17.79 21.07 10.32
C ASN A 71 -18.46 21.70 11.54
N ARG A 72 -19.75 22.07 11.44
CA ARG A 72 -20.51 22.54 12.62
C ARG A 72 -20.55 21.51 13.75
N LEU A 73 -20.74 20.24 13.42
CA LEU A 73 -20.71 19.17 14.42
C LEU A 73 -19.33 19.06 15.09
N PHE A 74 -18.26 19.08 14.30
CA PHE A 74 -16.88 18.89 14.80
C PHE A 74 -16.41 20.09 15.63
N THR A 75 -16.83 21.30 15.28
CA THR A 75 -16.50 22.52 16.04
C THR A 75 -17.33 22.69 17.31
N SER A 76 -18.59 22.22 17.29
CA SER A 76 -19.46 22.28 18.47
C SER A 76 -19.17 21.20 19.52
N GLN A 77 -18.54 20.08 19.12
CA GLN A 77 -18.31 18.90 19.95
C GLN A 77 -16.82 18.55 20.01
N ALA A 78 -16.11 19.06 21.02
CA ALA A 78 -14.67 18.83 21.18
C ALA A 78 -14.29 17.32 21.24
N TRP A 79 -15.15 16.46 21.83
CA TRP A 79 -14.91 15.03 21.87
C TRP A 79 -14.97 14.33 20.51
N ILE A 80 -15.51 14.99 19.47
CA ILE A 80 -15.44 14.55 18.08
C ILE A 80 -14.31 15.30 17.36
N GLY A 81 -14.22 16.62 17.49
CA GLY A 81 -13.28 17.46 16.75
C GLY A 81 -11.84 17.15 17.09
N VAL A 82 -11.50 17.02 18.40
CA VAL A 82 -10.12 16.74 18.81
C VAL A 82 -9.60 15.38 18.27
N PRO A 83 -10.31 14.24 18.44
CA PRO A 83 -9.89 12.98 17.78
C PRO A 83 -9.81 13.06 16.27
N ALA A 84 -10.70 13.85 15.63
CA ALA A 84 -10.68 14.02 14.17
C ALA A 84 -9.42 14.78 13.72
N ASP A 85 -8.99 15.81 14.45
CA ASP A 85 -7.74 16.53 14.17
C ASP A 85 -6.51 15.63 14.35
N PHE A 86 -6.49 14.78 15.38
CA PHE A 86 -5.45 13.74 15.53
C PHE A 86 -5.47 12.76 14.37
N TRP A 87 -6.64 12.30 13.93
CA TRP A 87 -6.79 11.44 12.76
C TRP A 87 -6.20 12.10 11.51
N TYR A 88 -6.62 13.33 11.23
CA TYR A 88 -6.16 14.08 10.07
C TYR A 88 -4.65 14.30 10.08
N ALA A 89 -4.09 14.70 11.23
CA ALA A 89 -2.68 15.04 11.36
C ALA A 89 -1.74 13.81 11.36
N SER A 90 -2.23 12.60 11.70
CA SER A 90 -1.35 11.46 12.00
C SER A 90 -1.59 10.22 11.16
N LEU A 91 -2.85 9.83 10.95
CA LEU A 91 -3.16 8.47 10.52
C LEU A 91 -2.57 8.10 9.17
N HIS A 92 -2.53 9.04 8.23
CA HIS A 92 -1.94 8.79 6.92
C HIS A 92 -0.42 8.54 7.00
N TYR A 93 0.29 9.17 7.97
CA TYR A 93 1.72 8.92 8.20
C TYR A 93 1.99 7.60 8.93
N LEU A 94 1.01 7.06 9.63
CA LEU A 94 1.15 5.80 10.38
C LEU A 94 0.63 4.61 9.57
N VAL A 95 -0.60 4.71 9.06
CA VAL A 95 -1.30 3.58 8.42
C VAL A 95 -0.71 3.25 7.06
N THR A 96 -0.42 4.27 6.23
CA THR A 96 0.10 4.01 4.88
C THR A 96 1.46 3.31 4.90
N PRO A 97 2.47 3.75 5.68
CA PRO A 97 3.72 3.00 5.82
C PRO A 97 3.52 1.63 6.49
N ALA A 98 2.63 1.51 7.49
CA ALA A 98 2.36 0.24 8.13
C ALA A 98 1.81 -0.79 7.13
N VAL A 99 0.87 -0.40 6.27
CA VAL A 99 0.33 -1.26 5.20
C VAL A 99 1.42 -1.60 4.17
N LEU A 100 2.30 -0.66 3.80
CA LEU A 100 3.45 -0.93 2.92
C LEU A 100 4.40 -1.96 3.53
N VAL A 101 4.78 -1.79 4.80
CA VAL A 101 5.65 -2.74 5.52
C VAL A 101 4.99 -4.10 5.65
N TRP A 102 3.70 -4.14 5.96
CA TRP A 102 2.94 -5.39 6.01
C TRP A 102 2.92 -6.11 4.66
N LEU A 103 2.66 -5.40 3.56
CA LEU A 103 2.72 -5.97 2.20
C LEU A 103 4.12 -6.47 1.85
N PHE A 104 5.16 -5.69 2.18
CA PHE A 104 6.56 -6.06 1.95
C PHE A 104 6.91 -7.38 2.65
N ARG A 105 6.52 -7.53 3.93
CA ARG A 105 6.84 -8.71 4.74
C ARG A 105 5.97 -9.92 4.43
N SER A 106 4.66 -9.70 4.21
CA SER A 106 3.67 -10.77 4.19
C SER A 106 3.08 -11.05 2.82
N ARG A 107 3.25 -10.14 1.84
CA ARG A 107 2.63 -10.18 0.51
C ARG A 107 3.60 -9.71 -0.58
N ALA A 108 4.84 -10.17 -0.54
CA ALA A 108 5.94 -9.72 -1.40
C ALA A 108 5.60 -9.74 -2.91
N VAL A 109 4.81 -10.72 -3.37
CA VAL A 109 4.36 -10.83 -4.76
C VAL A 109 3.53 -9.62 -5.20
N HIS A 110 2.71 -9.07 -4.30
CA HIS A 110 1.82 -7.94 -4.59
C HIS A 110 2.46 -6.57 -4.28
N TYR A 111 3.51 -6.56 -3.46
CA TYR A 111 4.13 -5.34 -2.94
C TYR A 111 4.55 -4.37 -4.04
N ARG A 112 5.28 -4.83 -5.06
CA ARG A 112 5.80 -3.95 -6.13
C ARG A 112 4.69 -3.25 -6.91
N ALA A 113 3.60 -3.98 -7.20
CA ALA A 113 2.46 -3.40 -7.90
C ALA A 113 1.69 -2.42 -7.00
N ALA A 114 1.47 -2.77 -5.74
CA ALA A 114 0.80 -1.93 -4.76
C ALA A 114 1.56 -0.62 -4.50
N ARG A 115 2.90 -0.72 -4.30
CA ARG A 115 3.78 0.44 -4.16
C ARG A 115 3.75 1.32 -5.42
N ALA A 116 3.88 0.72 -6.62
CA ALA A 116 3.84 1.48 -7.87
C ALA A 116 2.51 2.24 -8.00
N TRP A 117 1.39 1.60 -7.67
CA TRP A 117 0.08 2.24 -7.65
C TRP A 117 0.07 3.47 -6.74
N LEU A 118 0.49 3.33 -5.48
CA LEU A 118 0.54 4.43 -4.53
C LEU A 118 1.39 5.59 -5.05
N MET A 119 2.60 5.28 -5.56
CA MET A 119 3.54 6.30 -6.06
C MET A 119 3.03 7.02 -7.29
N ILE A 120 2.49 6.29 -8.28
CA ILE A 120 1.92 6.89 -9.49
C ILE A 120 0.77 7.82 -9.12
N SER A 121 -0.15 7.36 -8.28
CA SER A 121 -1.28 8.18 -7.82
C SER A 121 -0.82 9.42 -7.06
N THR A 122 0.20 9.30 -6.21
CA THR A 122 0.78 10.45 -5.48
C THR A 122 1.37 11.47 -6.46
N MET A 123 2.07 11.02 -7.51
CA MET A 123 2.62 11.92 -8.53
C MET A 123 1.51 12.62 -9.34
N ILE A 124 0.46 11.89 -9.71
CA ILE A 124 -0.71 12.51 -10.37
C ILE A 124 -1.36 13.55 -9.47
N GLY A 125 -1.54 13.25 -8.18
CA GLY A 125 -2.05 14.21 -7.20
C GLY A 125 -1.19 15.46 -7.08
N LEU A 126 0.15 15.31 -7.10
CA LEU A 126 1.09 16.43 -7.08
C LEU A 126 0.93 17.33 -8.32
N VAL A 127 0.78 16.73 -9.50
CA VAL A 127 0.44 17.47 -10.73
C VAL A 127 -0.89 18.20 -10.56
N GLY A 128 -1.90 17.56 -9.97
CA GLY A 128 -3.19 18.19 -9.66
C GLY A 128 -3.04 19.43 -8.78
N PHE A 129 -2.27 19.35 -7.69
CA PHE A 129 -2.01 20.52 -6.83
C PHE A 129 -1.32 21.66 -7.55
N THR A 130 -0.48 21.34 -8.55
CA THR A 130 0.23 22.34 -9.35
C THR A 130 -0.71 23.04 -10.34
N LEU A 131 -1.56 22.27 -11.00
CA LEU A 131 -2.44 22.78 -12.06
C LEU A 131 -3.71 23.42 -11.51
N LEU A 132 -4.16 22.98 -10.33
CA LEU A 132 -5.40 23.45 -9.72
C LEU A 132 -5.18 23.73 -8.22
N PRO A 133 -4.38 24.77 -7.87
CA PRO A 133 -4.25 25.18 -6.48
C PRO A 133 -5.64 25.49 -5.93
N THR A 134 -5.98 24.94 -4.77
CA THR A 134 -7.36 25.02 -4.24
C THR A 134 -7.32 25.36 -2.76
N CYS A 135 -7.99 26.44 -2.40
CA CYS A 135 -8.18 26.87 -1.03
C CYS A 135 -9.15 25.91 -0.31
N PRO A 136 -8.74 25.29 0.81
CA PRO A 136 -9.65 24.46 1.59
C PRO A 136 -10.75 25.29 2.27
N PRO A 137 -11.91 24.69 2.64
CA PRO A 137 -13.02 25.40 3.27
C PRO A 137 -12.61 26.23 4.50
N ARG A 138 -11.71 25.71 5.35
CA ARG A 138 -11.25 26.37 6.58
C ARG A 138 -10.51 27.70 6.38
N LEU A 139 -9.98 27.95 5.18
CA LEU A 139 -9.24 29.15 4.83
C LEU A 139 -10.07 30.14 3.98
N LEU A 140 -11.30 29.79 3.66
CA LEU A 140 -12.24 30.73 3.05
C LEU A 140 -12.65 31.81 4.07
N ASP A 141 -13.15 32.91 3.55
CA ASP A 141 -13.72 34.00 4.38
C ASP A 141 -14.80 33.45 5.32
N ALA A 142 -14.87 34.01 6.55
CA ALA A 142 -15.81 33.58 7.59
C ALA A 142 -17.28 33.64 7.15
N SER A 143 -17.63 34.46 6.14
CA SER A 143 -18.98 34.51 5.56
C SER A 143 -19.45 33.21 4.96
N HIS A 144 -18.51 32.28 4.60
CA HIS A 144 -18.84 30.93 4.13
C HIS A 144 -19.22 29.98 5.25
N GLY A 145 -19.04 30.36 6.52
CA GLY A 145 -19.51 29.61 7.69
C GLY A 145 -18.67 28.38 8.06
N PHE A 146 -17.42 28.28 7.60
CA PHE A 146 -16.47 27.24 7.99
C PHE A 146 -15.55 27.73 9.12
N VAL A 147 -15.20 26.80 10.01
CA VAL A 147 -14.27 27.03 11.13
C VAL A 147 -13.12 26.05 11.03
N ASP A 148 -11.89 26.53 11.17
CA ASP A 148 -10.69 25.71 11.23
C ASP A 148 -10.63 24.98 12.59
N THR A 149 -10.98 23.70 12.62
CA THR A 149 -10.92 22.87 13.85
C THR A 149 -9.50 22.74 14.36
N MET A 150 -8.51 22.64 13.47
CA MET A 150 -7.11 22.51 13.86
C MET A 150 -6.59 23.77 14.57
N ALA A 151 -7.02 24.95 14.15
CA ALA A 151 -6.74 26.20 14.84
C ALA A 151 -7.50 26.25 16.16
N GLN A 152 -8.81 25.93 16.17
CA GLN A 152 -9.65 25.91 17.37
C GLN A 152 -9.13 24.99 18.46
N TYR A 153 -8.67 23.80 18.09
CA TYR A 153 -8.19 22.78 19.03
C TYR A 153 -6.65 22.66 19.08
N SER A 154 -5.93 23.70 18.63
CA SER A 154 -4.46 23.71 18.59
C SER A 154 -3.78 23.50 19.96
N GLY A 155 -4.49 23.75 21.04
CA GLY A 155 -4.02 23.51 22.42
C GLY A 155 -3.89 22.02 22.79
N TYR A 156 -4.57 21.12 22.06
CA TYR A 156 -4.61 19.67 22.36
C TYR A 156 -3.54 18.86 21.63
N GLY A 157 -2.93 19.40 20.54
CA GLY A 157 -2.02 18.64 19.70
C GLY A 157 -0.69 19.34 19.41
N TRP A 158 0.15 18.68 18.58
CA TRP A 158 1.45 19.23 18.16
C TRP A 158 1.35 20.19 16.98
N TRP A 159 0.20 20.25 16.31
CA TRP A 159 -0.04 21.17 15.20
C TRP A 159 -0.18 22.62 15.69
N GLY A 160 0.21 23.55 14.83
CA GLY A 160 -0.02 24.99 15.06
C GLY A 160 -1.33 25.46 14.43
N GLY A 161 -1.63 26.75 14.59
CA GLY A 161 -2.77 27.39 13.92
C GLY A 161 -2.58 27.53 12.40
N GLU A 162 -1.36 27.27 11.88
CA GLU A 162 -1.06 27.32 10.46
C GLU A 162 -1.04 25.90 9.88
N ALA A 163 -2.10 25.47 9.24
CA ALA A 163 -2.26 24.17 8.63
C ALA A 163 -2.02 23.00 9.60
N SER A 164 -2.11 21.76 9.13
CA SER A 164 -1.77 20.54 9.88
C SER A 164 -0.27 20.34 10.14
N ALA A 165 0.54 21.41 10.03
CA ALA A 165 1.97 21.37 10.25
C ALA A 165 2.30 21.42 11.75
N PRO A 166 3.40 20.81 12.18
CA PRO A 166 3.95 21.06 13.51
C PRO A 166 4.19 22.54 13.75
N ARG A 167 4.06 22.99 15.00
CA ARG A 167 4.27 24.38 15.37
C ARG A 167 5.61 24.90 14.85
N GLY A 168 5.60 26.05 14.20
CA GLY A 168 6.78 26.69 13.58
C GLY A 168 7.15 26.17 12.18
N LEU A 169 6.49 25.13 11.66
CA LEU A 169 6.74 24.58 10.32
C LEU A 169 5.63 24.91 9.32
N GLY A 170 4.65 25.72 9.67
CA GLY A 170 3.52 26.09 8.80
C GLY A 170 3.97 26.70 7.48
N GLY A 171 5.02 27.53 7.50
CA GLY A 171 5.60 28.11 6.30
C GLY A 171 6.24 27.11 5.33
N MET A 172 6.45 25.86 5.74
CA MET A 172 6.97 24.76 4.89
C MET A 172 5.85 23.93 4.26
N THR A 173 4.58 24.24 4.50
CA THR A 173 3.44 23.50 3.94
C THR A 173 2.70 24.35 2.91
N ASN A 174 2.23 23.71 1.84
CA ASN A 174 1.29 24.34 0.92
C ASN A 174 -0.13 24.16 1.45
N GLN A 175 -0.73 25.26 1.92
CA GLN A 175 -2.08 25.26 2.48
C GLN A 175 -3.18 25.22 1.39
N TYR A 176 -2.84 25.53 0.14
CA TYR A 176 -3.74 25.60 -1.00
C TYR A 176 -3.72 24.32 -1.88
N ALA A 177 -3.40 23.20 -1.28
CA ALA A 177 -3.36 21.90 -1.93
C ALA A 177 -4.55 21.01 -1.48
N ALA A 178 -5.78 21.56 -1.57
CA ALA A 178 -6.96 20.79 -1.17
C ALA A 178 -7.35 19.75 -2.23
N MET A 179 -7.33 20.09 -3.52
CA MET A 179 -7.76 19.19 -4.60
C MET A 179 -6.59 18.68 -5.44
N PRO A 180 -6.49 17.36 -5.65
CA PRO A 180 -7.31 16.25 -5.13
C PRO A 180 -6.92 15.83 -3.70
N SER A 181 -7.86 15.30 -2.90
CA SER A 181 -7.52 14.84 -1.54
C SER A 181 -6.66 13.58 -1.54
N LEU A 182 -5.36 13.73 -1.29
CA LEU A 182 -4.47 12.57 -1.11
C LEU A 182 -4.70 11.83 0.21
N HIS A 183 -5.26 12.46 1.22
CA HIS A 183 -5.66 11.78 2.46
C HIS A 183 -6.70 10.69 2.16
N VAL A 184 -7.74 11.03 1.42
CA VAL A 184 -8.77 10.06 1.00
C VAL A 184 -8.19 9.06 0.02
N GLY A 185 -7.37 9.50 -0.94
CA GLY A 185 -6.72 8.62 -1.91
C GLY A 185 -5.87 7.53 -1.22
N TRP A 186 -4.97 7.92 -0.32
CA TRP A 186 -4.12 6.96 0.42
C TRP A 186 -4.93 6.08 1.36
N ALA A 187 -5.96 6.62 2.01
CA ALA A 187 -6.86 5.81 2.82
C ALA A 187 -7.60 4.76 1.97
N LEU A 188 -8.07 5.13 0.78
CA LEU A 188 -8.71 4.21 -0.16
C LEU A 188 -7.71 3.12 -0.62
N TRP A 189 -6.47 3.49 -0.94
CA TRP A 189 -5.42 2.52 -1.26
C TRP A 189 -5.19 1.54 -0.10
N CYS A 190 -5.03 2.02 1.13
CA CYS A 190 -4.90 1.18 2.32
C CYS A 190 -6.11 0.25 2.48
N GLY A 191 -7.31 0.80 2.29
CA GLY A 191 -8.56 0.06 2.36
C GLY A 191 -8.61 -1.09 1.37
N VAL A 192 -8.29 -0.84 0.10
CA VAL A 192 -8.23 -1.86 -0.95
C VAL A 192 -7.18 -2.93 -0.63
N MET A 193 -6.00 -2.54 -0.12
CA MET A 193 -4.96 -3.50 0.27
C MET A 193 -5.41 -4.40 1.42
N LEU A 194 -6.02 -3.84 2.45
CA LEU A 194 -6.56 -4.59 3.59
C LEU A 194 -7.70 -5.52 3.15
N TRP A 195 -8.62 -5.03 2.32
CA TRP A 195 -9.75 -5.81 1.81
C TRP A 195 -9.30 -7.00 0.97
N ARG A 196 -8.38 -6.78 0.02
CA ARG A 196 -7.94 -7.82 -0.95
C ARG A 196 -6.95 -8.81 -0.36
N HIS A 197 -6.11 -8.38 0.56
CA HIS A 197 -4.98 -9.18 1.05
C HIS A 197 -5.06 -9.53 2.54
N GLY A 198 -5.98 -8.89 3.29
CA GLY A 198 -6.27 -9.24 4.68
C GLY A 198 -6.95 -10.60 4.79
N ARG A 199 -6.55 -11.38 5.80
CA ARG A 199 -7.10 -12.73 6.04
C ARG A 199 -8.22 -12.76 7.06
N THR A 200 -8.36 -11.71 7.86
CA THR A 200 -9.34 -11.63 8.95
C THR A 200 -10.55 -10.79 8.55
N PRO A 201 -11.75 -11.07 9.09
CA PRO A 201 -12.91 -10.20 8.91
C PRO A 201 -12.61 -8.76 9.37
N LEU A 202 -11.86 -8.59 10.47
CA LEU A 202 -11.46 -7.29 11.00
C LEU A 202 -10.66 -6.48 9.96
N ALA A 203 -9.72 -7.10 9.24
CA ALA A 203 -8.98 -6.42 8.19
C ALA A 203 -9.90 -5.92 7.06
N ARG A 204 -10.94 -6.67 6.72
CA ARG A 204 -11.93 -6.24 5.72
C ARG A 204 -12.79 -5.08 6.22
N VAL A 205 -13.26 -5.18 7.48
CA VAL A 205 -14.01 -4.07 8.11
C VAL A 205 -13.15 -2.81 8.16
N ALA A 206 -11.91 -2.91 8.65
CA ALA A 206 -10.96 -1.79 8.66
C ALA A 206 -10.69 -1.25 7.24
N GLY A 207 -10.64 -2.13 6.24
CA GLY A 207 -10.46 -1.77 4.84
C GLY A 207 -11.59 -0.90 4.27
N VAL A 208 -12.80 -1.01 4.79
CA VAL A 208 -13.94 -0.16 4.41
C VAL A 208 -14.04 1.05 5.33
N ALA A 209 -13.91 0.84 6.64
CA ALA A 209 -14.10 1.88 7.65
C ALA A 209 -13.03 3.00 7.53
N TYR A 210 -11.78 2.64 7.31
CA TYR A 210 -10.68 3.61 7.27
C TYR A 210 -10.86 4.70 6.20
N PRO A 211 -11.11 4.41 4.91
CA PRO A 211 -11.36 5.45 3.92
C PRO A 211 -12.66 6.22 4.17
N LEU A 212 -13.72 5.58 4.65
CA LEU A 212 -14.98 6.26 4.97
C LEU A 212 -14.82 7.26 6.11
N ILE A 213 -14.21 6.83 7.23
CA ILE A 213 -13.94 7.71 8.38
C ILE A 213 -13.01 8.85 7.95
N THR A 214 -11.96 8.56 7.17
CA THR A 214 -11.04 9.59 6.67
C THR A 214 -11.79 10.62 5.82
N THR A 215 -12.72 10.19 4.96
CA THR A 215 -13.54 11.11 4.16
C THR A 215 -14.40 12.02 5.04
N ILE A 216 -15.04 11.46 6.06
CA ILE A 216 -15.83 12.24 7.03
C ILE A 216 -14.93 13.22 7.81
N VAL A 217 -13.78 12.76 8.25
CA VAL A 217 -12.81 13.57 9.01
C VAL A 217 -12.31 14.76 8.18
N VAL A 218 -11.88 14.55 6.93
CA VAL A 218 -11.31 15.64 6.13
C VAL A 218 -12.34 16.72 5.79
N MET A 219 -13.62 16.35 5.66
CA MET A 219 -14.73 17.29 5.49
C MET A 219 -15.09 17.98 6.81
N GLY A 220 -15.25 17.21 7.89
CA GLY A 220 -15.61 17.75 9.21
C GLY A 220 -14.58 18.71 9.80
N THR A 221 -13.29 18.48 9.51
CA THR A 221 -12.20 19.40 9.87
C THR A 221 -12.06 20.58 8.91
N ALA A 222 -12.95 20.71 7.91
CA ALA A 222 -12.94 21.72 6.86
C ALA A 222 -11.60 21.82 6.08
N ASN A 223 -10.86 20.72 6.02
CA ASN A 223 -9.62 20.65 5.24
C ASN A 223 -9.86 20.31 3.76
N HIS A 224 -11.01 19.71 3.44
CA HIS A 224 -11.38 19.31 2.08
C HIS A 224 -12.87 19.46 1.83
N TYR A 225 -13.22 19.69 0.57
CA TYR A 225 -14.55 19.55 0.02
C TYR A 225 -14.87 18.05 -0.24
N PHE A 226 -16.14 17.74 -0.44
CA PHE A 226 -16.54 16.39 -0.87
C PHE A 226 -15.97 16.03 -2.26
N LEU A 227 -15.98 17.00 -3.20
CA LEU A 227 -15.41 16.80 -4.54
C LEU A 227 -13.90 16.58 -4.51
N ASP A 228 -13.16 17.09 -3.53
CA ASP A 228 -11.74 16.78 -3.34
C ASP A 228 -11.56 15.30 -3.03
N ALA A 229 -12.46 14.72 -2.21
CA ALA A 229 -12.45 13.30 -1.88
C ALA A 229 -12.75 12.43 -3.11
N VAL A 230 -13.72 12.83 -3.92
CA VAL A 230 -14.05 12.18 -5.20
C VAL A 230 -12.86 12.25 -6.16
N ALA A 231 -12.23 13.43 -6.29
CA ALA A 231 -11.05 13.59 -7.12
C ALA A 231 -9.87 12.74 -6.62
N GLY A 232 -9.66 12.64 -5.31
CA GLY A 232 -8.66 11.76 -4.70
C GLY A 232 -8.91 10.30 -5.04
N ALA A 233 -10.16 9.84 -4.96
CA ALA A 233 -10.53 8.49 -5.37
C ALA A 233 -10.32 8.27 -6.88
N ALA A 234 -10.65 9.25 -7.72
CA ALA A 234 -10.43 9.19 -9.17
C ALA A 234 -8.94 9.09 -9.51
N VAL A 235 -8.09 9.89 -8.86
CA VAL A 235 -6.62 9.81 -8.99
C VAL A 235 -6.10 8.41 -8.65
N MET A 236 -6.63 7.80 -7.58
CA MET A 236 -6.27 6.41 -7.24
C MET A 236 -6.74 5.44 -8.32
N GLY A 237 -7.93 5.62 -8.90
CA GLY A 237 -8.42 4.81 -10.02
C GLY A 237 -7.51 4.91 -11.25
N VAL A 238 -7.17 6.13 -11.66
CA VAL A 238 -6.25 6.39 -12.78
C VAL A 238 -4.88 5.78 -12.51
N GLY A 239 -4.32 6.00 -11.31
CA GLY A 239 -3.05 5.41 -10.92
C GLY A 239 -3.05 3.89 -11.00
N LEU A 240 -4.14 3.22 -10.59
CA LEU A 240 -4.30 1.77 -10.72
C LEU A 240 -4.24 1.30 -12.18
N LEU A 241 -4.92 1.99 -13.08
CA LEU A 241 -4.92 1.69 -14.52
C LEU A 241 -3.51 1.84 -15.12
N LEU A 242 -2.73 2.82 -14.64
CA LEU A 242 -1.39 3.11 -15.12
C LEU A 242 -0.31 2.17 -14.56
N VAL A 243 -0.57 1.37 -13.53
CA VAL A 243 0.43 0.44 -12.96
C VAL A 243 1.01 -0.49 -14.00
N ARG A 244 0.16 -1.11 -14.82
CA ARG A 244 0.61 -2.10 -15.82
C ARG A 244 1.47 -1.47 -16.91
N PRO A 245 1.04 -0.40 -17.60
CA PRO A 245 1.85 0.22 -18.64
C PRO A 245 3.16 0.81 -18.09
N VAL A 246 3.12 1.51 -16.96
CA VAL A 246 4.33 2.08 -16.35
C VAL A 246 5.34 0.99 -15.99
N ARG A 247 4.89 -0.11 -15.39
CA ARG A 247 5.80 -1.22 -15.06
C ARG A 247 6.39 -1.89 -16.29
N ARG A 248 5.61 -2.08 -17.36
CA ARG A 248 6.13 -2.64 -18.62
C ARG A 248 7.26 -1.79 -19.20
N LEU A 249 7.18 -0.47 -19.05
CA LEU A 249 8.21 0.47 -19.52
C LEU A 249 9.41 0.55 -18.56
N SER A 250 9.17 0.51 -17.25
CA SER A 250 10.22 0.70 -16.24
C SER A 250 11.01 -0.56 -15.92
N ASP A 251 10.38 -1.75 -15.92
CA ASP A 251 11.04 -2.99 -15.52
C ASP A 251 12.30 -3.32 -16.36
N PRO A 252 12.32 -3.19 -17.71
CA PRO A 252 13.53 -3.43 -18.51
C PRO A 252 14.62 -2.39 -18.24
N VAL A 253 14.27 -1.11 -18.07
CA VAL A 253 15.23 -0.04 -17.74
C VAL A 253 15.86 -0.30 -16.38
N MET A 254 15.06 -0.63 -15.39
CA MET A 254 15.55 -0.95 -14.04
C MET A 254 16.40 -2.23 -14.02
N ALA A 255 16.09 -3.22 -14.85
CA ALA A 255 16.93 -4.42 -15.00
C ALA A 255 18.30 -4.06 -15.57
N THR A 256 18.35 -3.23 -16.62
CA THR A 256 19.58 -2.76 -17.24
C THR A 256 20.43 -1.94 -16.27
N LEU A 257 19.82 -1.01 -15.53
CA LEU A 257 20.51 -0.21 -14.51
C LEU A 257 21.09 -1.09 -13.40
N ARG A 258 20.32 -2.06 -12.92
CA ARG A 258 20.81 -3.02 -11.90
C ARG A 258 22.02 -3.82 -12.39
N ALA A 259 21.97 -4.30 -13.64
CA ALA A 259 23.10 -5.02 -14.22
C ALA A 259 24.37 -4.14 -14.32
N ARG A 260 24.23 -2.83 -14.59
CA ARG A 260 25.36 -1.89 -14.70
C ARG A 260 25.93 -1.46 -13.35
N PHE A 261 25.09 -1.19 -12.35
CA PHE A 261 25.53 -0.56 -11.10
C PHE A 261 25.71 -1.51 -9.91
N ILE A 262 25.08 -2.70 -9.92
CA ILE A 262 25.13 -3.63 -8.78
C ILE A 262 26.06 -4.81 -9.08
N GLY A 263 26.55 -4.93 -10.32
CA GLY A 263 27.35 -6.07 -10.77
C GLY A 263 26.50 -7.35 -10.80
N SER A 264 26.82 -8.26 -11.68
CA SER A 264 26.32 -9.63 -11.61
C SER A 264 26.96 -10.31 -10.40
N ASP A 265 26.39 -10.15 -9.22
CA ASP A 265 26.79 -10.94 -8.05
C ASP A 265 26.64 -12.41 -8.43
N GLY A 266 27.77 -13.02 -8.85
CA GLY A 266 27.99 -14.46 -8.82
C GLY A 266 27.08 -15.29 -9.74
N VAL A 267 27.13 -15.07 -11.04
CA VAL A 267 27.05 -16.21 -11.95
C VAL A 267 28.50 -16.71 -12.05
N PRO A 268 28.86 -17.89 -11.51
CA PRO A 268 30.11 -18.47 -11.85
C PRO A 268 30.11 -18.64 -13.36
N SER A 269 31.01 -17.92 -14.03
CA SER A 269 31.33 -18.17 -15.43
C SER A 269 31.65 -19.67 -15.51
N ALA A 270 30.74 -20.43 -16.07
CA ALA A 270 31.09 -21.76 -16.53
C ALA A 270 32.15 -21.54 -17.60
N THR A 271 33.41 -21.63 -17.18
CA THR A 271 34.54 -21.73 -18.07
C THR A 271 34.22 -22.93 -18.95
N GLU A 272 33.85 -22.68 -20.20
CA GLU A 272 33.85 -23.72 -21.23
C GLU A 272 35.28 -24.22 -21.33
N SER A 273 35.58 -25.30 -20.59
CA SER A 273 36.73 -26.12 -20.88
C SER A 273 36.44 -26.79 -22.20
N SER A 274 36.96 -26.23 -23.27
CA SER A 274 37.14 -26.93 -24.55
C SER A 274 38.01 -28.15 -24.29
N ILE A 275 37.39 -29.29 -24.07
CA ILE A 275 38.06 -30.55 -24.16
C ILE A 275 38.07 -30.95 -25.63
N VAL A 276 39.19 -30.58 -26.26
CA VAL A 276 39.59 -31.10 -27.59
C VAL A 276 39.63 -32.63 -27.54
N GLY A 277 38.99 -33.24 -28.50
CA GLY A 277 38.82 -34.67 -28.63
C GLY A 277 40.14 -35.44 -28.64
N ALA A 278 40.17 -36.49 -27.88
CA ALA A 278 41.06 -37.63 -28.12
C ALA A 278 40.16 -38.86 -28.17
N GLY A 279 40.17 -39.50 -29.30
CA GLY A 279 39.41 -40.72 -29.54
C GLY A 279 39.79 -41.83 -28.55
N CYS A 280 38.80 -42.52 -28.05
CA CYS A 280 39.01 -43.75 -27.30
C CYS A 280 38.28 -44.91 -27.96
N GLN A 281 39.09 -45.91 -28.26
CA GLN A 281 38.72 -47.15 -28.85
C GLN A 281 37.80 -47.97 -27.93
N THR A 282 36.84 -48.65 -28.55
CA THR A 282 35.98 -49.66 -27.96
C THR A 282 36.79 -50.83 -27.46
N SER A 283 36.66 -51.21 -26.18
CA SER A 283 36.97 -52.54 -25.69
C SER A 283 35.70 -53.21 -25.13
N VAL A 284 35.51 -54.39 -25.64
CA VAL A 284 34.43 -55.35 -25.36
C VAL A 284 34.55 -55.87 -23.94
N GLY A 285 33.47 -55.93 -23.20
CA GLY A 285 33.16 -56.93 -22.22
C GLY A 285 33.50 -56.65 -20.78
N GLU A 286 32.56 -56.08 -20.03
CA GLU A 286 32.50 -56.40 -18.60
C GLU A 286 31.03 -56.46 -18.14
N ARG A 287 30.67 -57.67 -17.62
CA ARG A 287 29.31 -57.94 -17.14
C ARG A 287 29.17 -57.44 -15.73
N LEU A 288 28.18 -56.53 -15.51
CA LEU A 288 27.78 -56.07 -14.16
C LEU A 288 27.02 -57.18 -13.39
N PRO A 289 27.27 -57.36 -12.09
CA PRO A 289 26.56 -58.35 -11.28
C PRO A 289 25.11 -57.95 -11.01
N ARG A 290 24.20 -58.88 -11.13
CA ARG A 290 22.78 -58.73 -10.77
C ARG A 290 22.62 -58.55 -9.27
N GLN A 291 21.99 -57.43 -8.88
CA GLN A 291 21.47 -57.27 -7.53
C GLN A 291 20.25 -58.17 -7.29
N ARG A 292 20.34 -58.97 -6.24
CA ARG A 292 19.33 -59.90 -5.73
C ARG A 292 18.22 -59.12 -5.04
N LYS A 293 16.97 -59.29 -5.50
CA LYS A 293 15.77 -58.83 -4.79
C LYS A 293 15.60 -59.74 -3.55
N GLN A 294 15.60 -59.13 -2.37
CA GLN A 294 15.08 -59.74 -1.15
C GLN A 294 13.56 -59.54 -1.12
N SER A 295 12.83 -60.61 -1.21
CA SER A 295 11.41 -60.72 -0.91
C SER A 295 11.25 -60.80 0.60
N VAL A 296 10.45 -59.90 1.18
CA VAL A 296 10.00 -60.01 2.57
C VAL A 296 8.67 -60.75 2.57
N ASP A 297 8.67 -61.84 3.29
CA ASP A 297 7.58 -62.78 3.50
C ASP A 297 6.57 -62.21 4.49
N LEU A 298 5.28 -62.33 4.15
CA LEU A 298 4.15 -62.01 5.01
C LEU A 298 3.74 -63.30 5.73
N GLY A 299 3.95 -63.34 7.04
CA GLY A 299 3.45 -64.42 7.91
C GLY A 299 2.38 -63.92 8.88
N ALA A 300 1.20 -64.35 8.65
CA ALA A 300 0.02 -64.73 9.41
C ALA A 300 -0.10 -64.41 10.91
N GLU A 301 -1.31 -63.97 11.24
CA GLU A 301 -1.95 -63.98 12.57
C GLU A 301 -2.10 -65.39 13.17
N PRO A 302 -2.36 -65.47 14.52
CA PRO A 302 -3.75 -65.60 14.97
C PRO A 302 -4.10 -64.99 16.37
N SER A 303 -5.29 -64.41 16.48
CA SER A 303 -6.47 -64.83 17.24
C SER A 303 -6.41 -65.01 18.78
N ALA A 304 -7.45 -64.40 19.38
CA ALA A 304 -8.17 -64.66 20.63
C ALA A 304 -7.98 -63.63 21.75
N GLY A 305 -8.90 -62.93 22.08
CA GLY A 305 -10.14 -62.65 22.75
C GLY A 305 -10.17 -63.01 24.26
N PRO A 306 -11.27 -62.75 25.04
CA PRO A 306 -11.74 -61.44 25.51
C PRO A 306 -11.81 -61.40 27.08
N ALA A 307 -12.43 -60.34 27.64
CA ALA A 307 -13.04 -60.17 28.99
C ALA A 307 -12.47 -58.99 29.78
N GLU A 308 -13.27 -58.26 30.24
CA GLU A 308 -14.28 -57.89 31.23
C GLU A 308 -13.91 -56.48 31.79
N ALA A 309 -14.74 -55.51 31.73
CA ALA A 309 -15.79 -55.06 32.63
C ALA A 309 -15.28 -54.51 33.96
N GLU A 310 -15.62 -53.30 34.22
CA GLU A 310 -16.26 -52.66 35.38
C GLU A 310 -15.84 -51.18 35.51
N ASP A 311 -16.79 -50.34 35.35
CA ASP A 311 -17.60 -49.62 36.36
C ASP A 311 -16.91 -48.47 37.08
N GLY A 312 -17.51 -47.28 37.03
CA GLY A 312 -17.27 -46.27 37.99
C GLY A 312 -17.37 -44.81 37.51
N ALA A 313 -18.57 -44.37 37.22
CA ALA A 313 -18.93 -42.97 37.50
C ALA A 313 -19.39 -42.88 39.02
N PRO A 314 -19.58 -41.75 39.68
CA PRO A 314 -19.97 -40.44 39.18
C PRO A 314 -19.52 -39.17 39.98
N ALA A 315 -20.03 -38.03 39.52
CA ALA A 315 -20.49 -36.85 40.24
C ALA A 315 -19.45 -35.83 40.71
N ALA A 316 -19.60 -34.65 40.21
CA ALA A 316 -20.37 -33.46 40.57
C ALA A 316 -19.57 -32.35 41.30
N ALA A 317 -19.83 -31.15 40.80
CA ALA A 317 -20.04 -29.87 41.45
C ALA A 317 -18.80 -29.12 42.02
N ARG A 318 -18.43 -28.05 41.41
CA ARG A 318 -18.82 -26.66 41.72
C ARG A 318 -18.24 -25.69 40.71
#